data_1ea99476b7aa49fb08ca7ed681ca7db5
#
_entry.id   1ea99476b7aa49fb08ca7ed681ca7db5
#
_cell.length_a   1.000
_cell.length_b   1.000
_cell.length_c   1.000
_cell.angle_alpha   90.00
_cell.angle_beta   90.00
_cell.angle_gamma   90.00
#
_symmetry.space_group_name_H-M   'P 1'
#
loop_
_entity.id
_entity.type
_entity.pdbx_description
1 polymer ?
#
loop_
_entity_poly.entity_id
_entity_poly.type
_entity_poly.pdbx_seq_one_letter_code
_entity_poly.pdbx_strand_id
1 'polypeptide(L)'
;MNNYGLGTKRNLKKAISNYESACESNISKACYNLGFMYEYGNGVAKSIKSSLSLFERGCALNDGKACNSAGFLYEYGKGIKQNKGTAAKYFEKGCDLNDGQACRNRAWLYVKGKGKYHDPNMAFSYFSKGCDLHDAKSCSSVGYSYLHGSGTKKDLEMARKYYKIACKQGHKKSCSFK
;
A
#
# COMPACT_ATOMS: atom_id res chain seq x y z
N MET A 1 -20.76 5.83 -15.79
CA MET A 1 -20.45 7.21 -15.35
C MET A 1 -18.96 7.42 -15.51
N ASN A 2 -18.56 8.31 -16.45
CA ASN A 2 -17.16 8.49 -16.84
C ASN A 2 -16.34 9.17 -15.74
N ASN A 3 -15.40 8.44 -15.11
CA ASN A 3 -14.46 8.97 -14.13
C ASN A 3 -13.33 9.83 -14.73
N TYR A 4 -13.35 10.04 -16.04
CA TYR A 4 -12.37 10.84 -16.75
C TYR A 4 -13.10 12.02 -17.38
N GLY A 5 -13.09 13.17 -16.69
CA GLY A 5 -13.78 14.42 -17.05
C GLY A 5 -13.55 14.94 -18.46
N LEU A 6 -14.01 14.22 -19.47
CA LEU A 6 -14.17 14.71 -20.82
C LEU A 6 -15.48 15.51 -20.86
N GLY A 7 -15.38 16.84 -20.76
CA GLY A 7 -16.48 17.76 -21.03
C GLY A 7 -16.90 18.77 -19.97
N THR A 8 -16.47 18.64 -18.71
CA THR A 8 -16.74 19.66 -17.68
C THR A 8 -15.49 20.02 -16.90
N LYS A 9 -15.22 21.31 -16.72
CA LYS A 9 -14.17 21.78 -15.80
C LYS A 9 -14.43 21.15 -14.43
N ARG A 10 -13.54 20.25 -14.02
CA ARG A 10 -13.61 19.54 -12.75
C ARG A 10 -13.74 20.55 -11.62
N ASN A 11 -14.90 20.63 -10.98
CA ASN A 11 -15.07 21.55 -9.86
C ASN A 11 -14.40 20.94 -8.60
N LEU A 12 -13.07 21.09 -8.55
CA LEU A 12 -12.25 20.57 -7.45
C LEU A 12 -12.67 21.16 -6.10
N LYS A 13 -13.09 22.41 -6.05
CA LYS A 13 -13.57 23.04 -4.80
C LYS A 13 -14.79 22.29 -4.24
N LYS A 14 -15.78 21.98 -5.09
CA LYS A 14 -16.96 21.20 -4.66
C LYS A 14 -16.59 19.78 -4.25
N ALA A 15 -15.65 19.15 -4.96
CA ALA A 15 -15.17 17.82 -4.60
C ALA A 15 -14.50 17.81 -3.22
N ILE A 16 -13.66 18.83 -2.93
CA ILE A 16 -13.00 19.00 -1.63
C ILE A 16 -14.04 19.14 -0.52
N SER A 17 -14.97 20.11 -0.66
CA SER A 17 -16.02 20.34 0.34
C SER A 17 -16.86 19.07 0.61
N ASN A 18 -17.18 18.30 -0.45
CA ASN A 18 -17.90 17.04 -0.30
C ASN A 18 -17.06 15.98 0.46
N TYR A 19 -15.75 15.88 0.17
CA TYR A 19 -14.88 14.96 0.91
C TYR A 19 -14.64 15.40 2.35
N GLU A 20 -14.56 16.70 2.63
CA GLU A 20 -14.47 17.25 3.99
C GLU A 20 -15.68 16.83 4.80
N SER A 21 -16.89 17.15 4.35
CA SER A 21 -18.13 16.80 5.05
C SER A 21 -18.30 15.27 5.21
N ALA A 22 -17.94 14.50 4.20
CA ALA A 22 -18.01 13.04 4.26
C ALA A 22 -16.98 12.44 5.23
N CYS A 23 -15.75 13.00 5.27
CA CYS A 23 -14.73 12.57 6.23
C CYS A 23 -15.13 12.94 7.65
N GLU A 24 -15.70 14.14 7.88
CA GLU A 24 -16.27 14.54 9.17
C GLU A 24 -17.38 13.60 9.62
N SER A 25 -18.18 13.12 8.69
CA SER A 25 -19.21 12.10 8.92
C SER A 25 -18.64 10.66 9.04
N ASN A 26 -17.34 10.50 9.26
CA ASN A 26 -16.63 9.23 9.46
C ASN A 26 -16.67 8.28 8.25
N ILE A 27 -16.80 8.80 7.04
CA ILE A 27 -16.62 8.01 5.81
C ILE A 27 -15.13 7.89 5.51
N SER A 28 -14.52 6.75 5.86
CA SER A 28 -13.08 6.49 5.78
C SER A 28 -12.50 6.76 4.39
N LYS A 29 -13.21 6.35 3.34
CA LYS A 29 -12.79 6.56 1.95
C LYS A 29 -12.72 8.04 1.56
N ALA A 30 -13.56 8.88 2.15
CA ALA A 30 -13.51 10.32 1.93
C ALA A 30 -12.26 10.93 2.57
N CYS A 31 -11.90 10.52 3.79
CA CYS A 31 -10.65 10.91 4.44
C CYS A 31 -9.43 10.50 3.61
N TYR A 32 -9.41 9.26 3.09
CA TYR A 32 -8.37 8.77 2.20
C TYR A 32 -8.22 9.62 0.94
N ASN A 33 -9.33 9.89 0.23
CA ASN A 33 -9.29 10.69 -1.00
C ASN A 33 -8.86 12.14 -0.74
N LEU A 34 -9.37 12.76 0.33
CA LEU A 34 -8.98 14.10 0.75
C LEU A 34 -7.50 14.16 1.13
N GLY A 35 -6.99 13.13 1.81
CA GLY A 35 -5.57 12.97 2.13
C GLY A 35 -4.69 13.04 0.89
N PHE A 36 -5.08 12.35 -0.19
CA PHE A 36 -4.38 12.45 -1.48
C PHE A 36 -4.45 13.83 -2.10
N MET A 37 -5.59 14.53 -2.00
CA MET A 37 -5.69 15.89 -2.52
C MET A 37 -4.68 16.83 -1.84
N TYR A 38 -4.50 16.70 -0.53
CA TYR A 38 -3.48 17.45 0.22
C TYR A 38 -2.05 16.99 -0.08
N GLU A 39 -1.81 15.67 -0.30
CA GLU A 39 -0.47 15.16 -0.63
C GLU A 39 0.06 15.73 -1.94
N TYR A 40 -0.81 15.84 -2.95
CA TYR A 40 -0.43 16.29 -4.29
C TYR A 40 -0.74 17.76 -4.57
N GLY A 41 -1.51 18.43 -3.72
CA GLY A 41 -1.95 19.81 -3.94
C GLY A 41 -3.06 19.92 -4.98
N ASN A 42 -3.93 18.91 -5.09
CA ASN A 42 -5.00 18.86 -6.08
C ASN A 42 -6.21 19.69 -5.63
N GLY A 43 -6.25 20.95 -6.02
CA GLY A 43 -7.32 21.90 -5.67
C GLY A 43 -7.22 22.50 -4.25
N VAL A 44 -6.21 22.10 -3.48
CA VAL A 44 -5.81 22.64 -2.18
C VAL A 44 -4.33 22.93 -2.16
N ALA A 45 -3.87 23.77 -1.25
CA ALA A 45 -2.44 23.94 -1.00
C ALA A 45 -1.85 22.60 -0.52
N LYS A 46 -0.73 22.17 -1.11
CA LYS A 46 -0.06 20.93 -0.71
C LYS A 46 0.33 21.00 0.78
N SER A 47 -0.08 19.98 1.53
CA SER A 47 0.24 19.86 2.96
C SER A 47 0.38 18.39 3.34
N ILE A 48 1.62 17.93 3.52
CA ILE A 48 1.87 16.55 3.94
C ILE A 48 1.36 16.31 5.39
N LYS A 49 1.40 17.33 6.24
CA LYS A 49 0.85 17.21 7.61
C LYS A 49 -0.67 16.99 7.59
N SER A 50 -1.40 17.76 6.78
CA SER A 50 -2.86 17.58 6.62
C SER A 50 -3.17 16.22 5.96
N SER A 51 -2.41 15.84 4.93
CA SER A 51 -2.53 14.52 4.30
C SER A 51 -2.35 13.39 5.30
N LEU A 52 -1.29 13.45 6.13
CA LEU A 52 -1.04 12.43 7.16
C LEU A 52 -2.20 12.33 8.15
N SER A 53 -2.66 13.45 8.71
CA SER A 53 -3.79 13.46 9.66
C SER A 53 -5.05 12.83 9.06
N LEU A 54 -5.32 13.08 7.77
CA LEU A 54 -6.45 12.50 7.05
C LEU A 54 -6.27 11.00 6.81
N PHE A 55 -5.06 10.54 6.45
CA PHE A 55 -4.77 9.11 6.32
C PHE A 55 -4.86 8.40 7.67
N GLU A 56 -4.36 8.99 8.74
CA GLU A 56 -4.48 8.45 10.10
C GLU A 56 -5.95 8.33 10.52
N ARG A 57 -6.77 9.35 10.24
CA ARG A 57 -8.21 9.29 10.48
C ARG A 57 -8.88 8.21 9.65
N GLY A 58 -8.59 8.12 8.34
CA GLY A 58 -9.11 7.04 7.48
C GLY A 58 -8.71 5.66 7.98
N CYS A 59 -7.47 5.51 8.45
CA CYS A 59 -6.96 4.28 9.05
C CYS A 59 -7.66 3.94 10.37
N ALA A 60 -7.93 4.93 11.21
CA ALA A 60 -8.71 4.73 12.44
C ALA A 60 -10.13 4.25 12.13
N LEU A 61 -10.70 4.70 11.01
CA LEU A 61 -12.00 4.27 10.47
C LEU A 61 -11.91 2.97 9.63
N ASN A 62 -10.83 2.19 9.79
CA ASN A 62 -10.61 0.88 9.17
C ASN A 62 -10.48 0.89 7.63
N ASP A 63 -9.95 1.96 7.04
CA ASP A 63 -9.54 1.95 5.64
C ASP A 63 -8.07 1.47 5.52
N GLY A 64 -7.88 0.25 4.99
CA GLY A 64 -6.55 -0.35 4.83
C GLY A 64 -5.62 0.46 3.91
N LYS A 65 -6.17 1.12 2.88
CA LYS A 65 -5.40 1.98 1.98
C LYS A 65 -4.93 3.25 2.68
N ALA A 66 -5.77 3.82 3.54
CA ALA A 66 -5.38 4.97 4.36
C ALA A 66 -4.25 4.58 5.34
N CYS A 67 -4.34 3.41 5.97
CA CYS A 67 -3.26 2.87 6.81
C CYS A 67 -1.97 2.72 5.99
N ASN A 68 -2.04 2.12 4.80
CA ASN A 68 -0.88 1.97 3.92
C ASN A 68 -0.25 3.34 3.56
N SER A 69 -1.07 4.35 3.27
CA SER A 69 -0.59 5.70 2.92
C SER A 69 0.06 6.40 4.11
N ALA A 70 -0.52 6.31 5.31
CA ALA A 70 0.11 6.83 6.54
C ALA A 70 1.47 6.14 6.80
N GLY A 71 1.51 4.81 6.68
CA GLY A 71 2.73 4.01 6.80
C GLY A 71 3.82 4.46 5.83
N PHE A 72 3.45 4.74 4.58
CA PHE A 72 4.37 5.22 3.56
C PHE A 72 4.97 6.61 3.92
N LEU A 73 4.15 7.55 4.38
CA LEU A 73 4.66 8.86 4.80
C LEU A 73 5.66 8.73 5.96
N TYR A 74 5.39 7.86 6.93
CA TYR A 74 6.31 7.59 8.03
C TYR A 74 7.58 6.83 7.59
N GLU A 75 7.48 5.89 6.63
CA GLU A 75 8.66 5.14 6.13
C GLU A 75 9.67 6.07 5.46
N TYR A 76 9.20 7.02 4.66
CA TYR A 76 10.09 7.89 3.88
C TYR A 76 10.36 9.25 4.52
N GLY A 77 9.60 9.66 5.52
CA GLY A 77 9.79 10.95 6.20
C GLY A 77 9.54 12.15 5.29
N LYS A 78 8.67 12.02 4.28
CA LYS A 78 8.35 13.12 3.35
C LYS A 78 7.56 14.21 4.05
N GLY A 79 8.20 15.34 4.37
CA GLY A 79 7.55 16.47 5.06
C GLY A 79 7.19 16.23 6.53
N ILE A 80 7.58 15.11 7.09
CA ILE A 80 7.47 14.72 8.50
C ILE A 80 8.74 14.00 8.95
N LYS A 81 8.94 13.82 10.25
CA LYS A 81 10.05 13.02 10.76
C LYS A 81 9.85 11.54 10.40
N GLN A 82 10.87 10.94 9.77
CA GLN A 82 10.87 9.51 9.47
C GLN A 82 10.73 8.68 10.75
N ASN A 83 9.87 7.66 10.70
CA ASN A 83 9.70 6.69 11.79
C ASN A 83 9.30 5.31 11.24
N LYS A 84 10.28 4.45 11.03
CA LYS A 84 10.07 3.10 10.49
C LYS A 84 9.26 2.19 11.44
N GLY A 85 9.37 2.40 12.75
CA GLY A 85 8.58 1.65 13.73
C GLY A 85 7.08 1.99 13.62
N THR A 86 6.75 3.27 13.49
CA THR A 86 5.37 3.73 13.24
C THR A 86 4.88 3.25 11.87
N ALA A 87 5.71 3.34 10.83
CA ALA A 87 5.37 2.82 9.51
C ALA A 87 5.01 1.33 9.54
N ALA A 88 5.79 0.52 10.28
CA ALA A 88 5.52 -0.91 10.43
C ALA A 88 4.14 -1.20 11.03
N LYS A 89 3.74 -0.45 12.07
CA LYS A 89 2.41 -0.59 12.71
C LYS A 89 1.27 -0.24 11.74
N TYR A 90 1.44 0.82 10.95
CA TYR A 90 0.45 1.22 9.97
C TYR A 90 0.34 0.21 8.81
N PHE A 91 1.45 -0.31 8.29
CA PHE A 91 1.43 -1.36 7.27
C PHE A 91 0.81 -2.65 7.79
N GLU A 92 1.12 -3.05 9.03
CA GLU A 92 0.51 -4.20 9.68
C GLU A 92 -1.01 -4.05 9.78
N LYS A 93 -1.49 -2.93 10.35
CA LYS A 93 -2.93 -2.64 10.42
C LYS A 93 -3.57 -2.60 9.01
N GLY A 94 -2.93 -2.00 8.02
CA GLY A 94 -3.43 -1.98 6.64
C GLY A 94 -3.54 -3.39 6.04
N CYS A 95 -2.54 -4.24 6.30
CA CYS A 95 -2.53 -5.65 5.88
C CYS A 95 -3.64 -6.45 6.56
N ASP A 96 -3.92 -6.21 7.84
CA ASP A 96 -5.02 -6.86 8.58
C ASP A 96 -6.40 -6.39 8.10
N LEU A 97 -6.47 -5.18 7.55
CA LEU A 97 -7.63 -4.64 6.86
C LEU A 97 -7.68 -5.02 5.36
N ASN A 98 -6.97 -6.08 4.96
CA ASN A 98 -6.96 -6.66 3.61
C ASN A 98 -6.43 -5.73 2.50
N ASP A 99 -5.54 -4.78 2.81
CA ASP A 99 -4.78 -4.05 1.80
C ASP A 99 -3.52 -4.82 1.42
N GLY A 100 -3.51 -5.44 0.23
CA GLY A 100 -2.39 -6.25 -0.25
C GLY A 100 -1.10 -5.44 -0.44
N GLN A 101 -1.19 -4.13 -0.70
CA GLN A 101 -0.01 -3.25 -0.79
C GLN A 101 0.61 -3.00 0.58
N ALA A 102 -0.23 -2.88 1.62
CA ALA A 102 0.25 -2.75 3.00
C ALA A 102 0.98 -4.03 3.43
N CYS A 103 0.44 -5.21 3.11
CA CYS A 103 1.15 -6.48 3.34
C CYS A 103 2.52 -6.51 2.65
N ARG A 104 2.59 -6.13 1.38
CA ARG A 104 3.85 -6.01 0.65
C ARG A 104 4.83 -5.05 1.33
N ASN A 105 4.36 -3.88 1.73
CA ASN A 105 5.23 -2.87 2.35
C ASN A 105 5.73 -3.36 3.71
N ARG A 106 4.89 -4.06 4.49
CA ARG A 106 5.31 -4.71 5.74
C ARG A 106 6.38 -5.77 5.49
N ALA A 107 6.21 -6.61 4.46
CA ALA A 107 7.22 -7.61 4.05
C ALA A 107 8.56 -6.95 3.70
N TRP A 108 8.55 -5.86 2.96
CA TRP A 108 9.77 -5.14 2.59
C TRP A 108 10.53 -4.58 3.78
N LEU A 109 9.87 -4.24 4.88
CA LEU A 109 10.57 -3.82 6.10
C LEU A 109 11.39 -4.97 6.70
N TYR A 110 10.91 -6.21 6.60
CA TYR A 110 11.70 -7.40 7.01
C TYR A 110 12.84 -7.70 6.03
N VAL A 111 12.64 -7.54 4.72
CA VAL A 111 13.71 -7.73 3.73
C VAL A 111 14.83 -6.70 3.91
N LYS A 112 14.47 -5.42 4.13
CA LYS A 112 15.43 -4.31 4.30
C LYS A 112 16.01 -4.21 5.71
N GLY A 113 15.46 -4.96 6.66
CA GLY A 113 15.92 -4.99 8.05
C GLY A 113 17.37 -5.40 8.17
N LYS A 114 18.05 -4.97 9.24
CA LYS A 114 19.42 -5.37 9.57
C LYS A 114 19.42 -6.15 10.89
N GLY A 115 20.29 -7.16 10.99
CA GLY A 115 20.41 -8.01 12.18
C GLY A 115 19.08 -8.67 12.51
N LYS A 116 18.60 -8.56 13.75
CA LYS A 116 17.34 -9.15 14.23
C LYS A 116 16.07 -8.67 13.53
N TYR A 117 16.16 -7.58 12.76
CA TYR A 117 15.02 -7.07 11.99
C TYR A 117 14.98 -7.63 10.56
N HIS A 118 16.00 -8.36 10.13
CA HIS A 118 15.99 -9.10 8.87
C HIS A 118 15.38 -10.47 9.11
N ASP A 119 14.18 -10.69 8.60
CA ASP A 119 13.45 -11.96 8.78
C ASP A 119 12.80 -12.38 7.43
N PRO A 120 13.49 -13.23 6.67
CA PRO A 120 12.97 -13.72 5.39
C PRO A 120 11.68 -14.55 5.54
N ASN A 121 11.48 -15.26 6.66
CA ASN A 121 10.27 -16.06 6.89
C ASN A 121 9.06 -15.16 7.08
N MET A 122 9.21 -14.11 7.89
CA MET A 122 8.16 -13.10 8.05
C MET A 122 7.90 -12.34 6.75
N ALA A 123 8.95 -12.00 5.99
CA ALA A 123 8.79 -11.37 4.68
C ALA A 123 7.99 -12.26 3.73
N PHE A 124 8.31 -13.56 3.65
CA PHE A 124 7.59 -14.53 2.83
C PHE A 124 6.11 -14.63 3.23
N SER A 125 5.82 -14.71 4.54
CA SER A 125 4.45 -14.78 5.06
C SER A 125 3.63 -13.55 4.63
N TYR A 126 4.16 -12.33 4.82
CA TYR A 126 3.47 -11.11 4.42
C TYR A 126 3.34 -10.96 2.90
N PHE A 127 4.35 -11.39 2.10
CA PHE A 127 4.20 -11.42 0.64
C PHE A 127 3.12 -12.41 0.22
N SER A 128 3.03 -13.59 0.84
CA SER A 128 1.99 -14.57 0.57
C SER A 128 0.60 -14.00 0.85
N LYS A 129 0.40 -13.40 2.04
CA LYS A 129 -0.87 -12.71 2.37
C LYS A 129 -1.19 -11.61 1.36
N GLY A 130 -0.20 -10.81 0.93
CA GLY A 130 -0.41 -9.78 -0.10
C GLY A 130 -0.77 -10.36 -1.47
N CYS A 131 -0.20 -11.51 -1.84
CA CYS A 131 -0.53 -12.22 -3.08
C CYS A 131 -1.97 -12.75 -3.06
N ASP A 132 -2.41 -13.32 -1.94
CA ASP A 132 -3.78 -13.82 -1.75
C ASP A 132 -4.80 -12.66 -1.84
N LEU A 133 -4.38 -11.45 -1.46
CA LEU A 133 -5.14 -10.21 -1.61
C LEU A 133 -4.96 -9.56 -3.01
N HIS A 134 -4.53 -10.33 -4.00
CA HIS A 134 -4.38 -9.91 -5.39
C HIS A 134 -3.37 -8.78 -5.65
N ASP A 135 -2.38 -8.57 -4.78
CA ASP A 135 -1.25 -7.69 -5.09
C ASP A 135 -0.23 -8.42 -5.98
N ALA A 136 -0.23 -8.11 -7.26
CA ALA A 136 0.61 -8.76 -8.26
C ALA A 136 2.12 -8.69 -7.95
N LYS A 137 2.57 -7.62 -7.28
CA LYS A 137 3.98 -7.47 -6.89
C LYS A 137 4.32 -8.41 -5.72
N SER A 138 3.38 -8.63 -4.81
CA SER A 138 3.52 -9.62 -3.75
C SER A 138 3.64 -11.03 -4.32
N CYS A 139 2.78 -11.40 -5.28
CA CYS A 139 2.88 -12.70 -5.96
C CYS A 139 4.25 -12.89 -6.64
N SER A 140 4.76 -11.83 -7.28
CA SER A 140 6.12 -11.87 -7.86
C SER A 140 7.20 -12.06 -6.79
N SER A 141 7.04 -11.44 -5.61
CA SER A 141 7.98 -11.62 -4.50
C SER A 141 7.93 -13.02 -3.90
N VAL A 142 6.74 -13.64 -3.82
CA VAL A 142 6.58 -15.05 -3.45
C VAL A 142 7.29 -15.96 -4.46
N GLY A 143 7.13 -15.71 -5.76
CA GLY A 143 7.85 -16.44 -6.80
C GLY A 143 9.38 -16.33 -6.64
N TYR A 144 9.88 -15.14 -6.35
CA TYR A 144 11.29 -14.90 -6.04
C TYR A 144 11.75 -15.69 -4.79
N SER A 145 10.95 -15.70 -3.75
CA SER A 145 11.26 -16.44 -2.51
C SER A 145 11.41 -17.93 -2.75
N TYR A 146 10.52 -18.55 -3.53
CA TYR A 146 10.65 -19.95 -3.92
C TYR A 146 11.86 -20.22 -4.84
N LEU A 147 12.16 -19.32 -5.76
CA LEU A 147 13.30 -19.46 -6.68
C LEU A 147 14.64 -19.48 -5.92
N HIS A 148 14.77 -18.65 -4.89
CA HIS A 148 16.03 -18.46 -4.15
C HIS A 148 16.06 -19.16 -2.79
N GLY A 149 14.94 -19.70 -2.31
CA GLY A 149 14.85 -20.28 -0.97
C GLY A 149 14.87 -19.21 0.13
N SER A 150 14.34 -18.01 -0.14
CA SER A 150 14.32 -16.90 0.83
C SER A 150 13.04 -16.95 1.67
N GLY A 151 13.17 -17.36 2.93
CA GLY A 151 12.02 -17.52 3.85
C GLY A 151 11.13 -18.74 3.55
N THR A 152 11.56 -19.61 2.63
CA THR A 152 10.90 -20.86 2.29
C THR A 152 11.92 -21.81 1.65
N LYS A 153 11.58 -23.10 1.48
CA LYS A 153 12.42 -24.01 0.72
C LYS A 153 12.40 -23.64 -0.76
N LYS A 154 13.57 -23.81 -1.43
CA LYS A 154 13.68 -23.59 -2.87
C LYS A 154 12.78 -24.57 -3.63
N ASP A 155 11.94 -24.03 -4.53
CA ASP A 155 11.00 -24.79 -5.34
C ASP A 155 10.76 -24.03 -6.66
N LEU A 156 11.29 -24.58 -7.76
CA LEU A 156 11.19 -23.95 -9.07
C LEU A 156 9.77 -24.00 -9.66
N GLU A 157 9.02 -25.06 -9.36
CA GLU A 157 7.64 -25.20 -9.86
C GLU A 157 6.73 -24.18 -9.16
N MET A 158 6.87 -24.04 -7.85
CA MET A 158 6.16 -23.01 -7.10
C MET A 158 6.58 -21.62 -7.57
N ALA A 159 7.85 -21.36 -7.85
CA ALA A 159 8.31 -20.09 -8.40
C ALA A 159 7.59 -19.76 -9.72
N ARG A 160 7.56 -20.71 -10.67
CA ARG A 160 6.84 -20.56 -11.96
C ARG A 160 5.35 -20.30 -11.75
N LYS A 161 4.70 -21.04 -10.85
CA LYS A 161 3.29 -20.86 -10.51
C LYS A 161 3.01 -19.42 -10.05
N TYR A 162 3.78 -18.89 -9.10
CA TYR A 162 3.55 -17.56 -8.56
C TYR A 162 3.91 -16.44 -9.54
N TYR A 163 4.95 -16.60 -10.37
CA TYR A 163 5.22 -15.66 -11.46
C TYR A 163 4.09 -15.64 -12.50
N LYS A 164 3.50 -16.80 -12.81
CA LYS A 164 2.33 -16.87 -13.71
C LYS A 164 1.10 -16.17 -13.10
N ILE A 165 0.86 -16.30 -11.78
CA ILE A 165 -0.19 -15.57 -11.06
C ILE A 165 0.08 -14.07 -11.15
N ALA A 166 1.29 -13.63 -10.82
CA ALA A 166 1.69 -12.23 -10.89
C ALA A 166 1.50 -11.64 -12.30
N CYS A 167 1.88 -12.40 -13.34
CA CYS A 167 1.68 -12.00 -14.74
C CYS A 167 0.20 -11.81 -15.07
N LYS A 168 -0.66 -12.76 -14.70
CA LYS A 168 -2.11 -12.67 -14.91
C LYS A 168 -2.73 -11.47 -14.19
N GLN A 169 -2.19 -11.10 -13.05
CA GLN A 169 -2.60 -9.90 -12.27
C GLN A 169 -1.97 -8.59 -12.78
N GLY A 170 -1.25 -8.62 -13.90
CA GLY A 170 -0.71 -7.42 -14.58
C GLY A 170 0.74 -7.07 -14.24
N HIS A 171 1.49 -7.91 -13.52
CA HIS A 171 2.93 -7.70 -13.30
C HIS A 171 3.74 -8.16 -14.53
N LYS A 172 3.88 -7.27 -15.51
CA LYS A 172 4.48 -7.57 -16.83
C LYS A 172 5.85 -8.24 -16.76
N LYS A 173 6.71 -7.86 -15.80
CA LYS A 173 8.03 -8.46 -15.61
C LYS A 173 7.98 -9.96 -15.27
N SER A 174 6.92 -10.43 -14.64
CA SER A 174 6.75 -11.84 -14.30
C SER A 174 6.32 -12.70 -15.50
N CYS A 175 5.86 -12.10 -16.59
CA CYS A 175 5.41 -12.85 -17.77
C CYS A 175 6.56 -13.47 -18.56
N SER A 176 7.77 -12.96 -18.42
CA SER A 176 8.98 -13.49 -19.10
C SER A 176 9.65 -14.64 -18.35
N PHE A 177 9.18 -14.98 -17.15
CA PHE A 177 9.74 -16.12 -16.41
C PHE A 177 9.20 -17.43 -16.97
N LYS A 178 10.10 -18.25 -17.52
CA LYS A 178 9.81 -19.56 -18.14
C LYS A 178 10.14 -20.72 -17.22
#